data_3af38fd5ad1d11f6577bec15f3c82a10
#
_entry.id   3af38fd5ad1d11f6577bec15f3c82a10
#
_cell.length_a   1.000
_cell.length_b   1.000
_cell.length_c   1.000
_cell.angle_alpha   90.00
_cell.angle_beta   90.00
_cell.angle_gamma   90.00
#
_symmetry.space_group_name_H-M   'P 1'
#
loop_
_entity.id
_entity.type
_entity.pdbx_description
1 polymer ?
#
loop_
_entity_poly.entity_id
_entity_poly.type
_entity_poly.pdbx_seq_one_letter_code
_entity_poly.pdbx_strand_id
1 'polypeptide(L)'
;EYIKANAEDFGIDSEVIENYNVHIHVPEGATPKDGPSAGITMLTSLVSVFTQRKVKNKLAMTGEITLRGKVLPVGGIKEKILAAKRANIKEIILCDENEKDILEIKESYLKGLTFHYVSDMSEVIELALTKQKVKNAKKLV
;
A
#
# COMPACT_ATOMS: atom_id res chain seq x y z
N GLU A 1 -3.38 -14.70 -4.01
CA GLU A 1 -4.13 -15.44 -3.00
C GLU A 1 -5.03 -14.51 -2.18
N TYR A 2 -4.49 -13.49 -1.47
CA TYR A 2 -5.28 -12.61 -0.59
C TYR A 2 -6.47 -11.94 -1.31
N ILE A 3 -6.25 -11.38 -2.50
CA ILE A 3 -7.32 -10.74 -3.29
C ILE A 3 -8.40 -11.75 -3.68
N LYS A 4 -8.02 -12.95 -4.09
CA LYS A 4 -8.98 -14.02 -4.42
C LYS A 4 -9.86 -14.38 -3.21
N ALA A 5 -9.23 -14.53 -2.04
CA ALA A 5 -9.94 -14.89 -0.81
C ALA A 5 -10.89 -13.80 -0.30
N ASN A 6 -10.65 -12.53 -0.66
CA ASN A 6 -11.40 -11.37 -0.18
C ASN A 6 -12.06 -10.57 -1.32
N ALA A 7 -12.23 -11.17 -2.49
CA ALA A 7 -12.73 -10.48 -3.68
C ALA A 7 -14.10 -9.81 -3.44
N GLU A 8 -15.02 -10.51 -2.79
CA GLU A 8 -16.36 -9.99 -2.48
C GLU A 8 -16.29 -8.76 -1.56
N ASP A 9 -15.44 -8.80 -0.55
CA ASP A 9 -15.26 -7.69 0.40
C ASP A 9 -14.71 -6.43 -0.30
N PHE A 10 -13.91 -6.62 -1.35
CA PHE A 10 -13.41 -5.52 -2.18
C PHE A 10 -14.35 -5.12 -3.31
N GLY A 11 -15.47 -5.81 -3.49
CA GLY A 11 -16.38 -5.59 -4.60
C GLY A 11 -15.79 -6.03 -5.95
N ILE A 12 -14.91 -7.02 -5.96
CA ILE A 12 -14.28 -7.59 -7.16
C ILE A 12 -15.01 -8.88 -7.50
N ASP A 13 -15.49 -8.97 -8.75
CA ASP A 13 -16.03 -10.22 -9.26
C ASP A 13 -14.89 -11.24 -9.40
N SER A 14 -15.09 -12.45 -8.88
CA SER A 14 -14.08 -13.52 -8.94
C SER A 14 -13.67 -13.87 -10.37
N GLU A 15 -14.58 -13.79 -11.33
CA GLU A 15 -14.30 -14.03 -12.74
C GLU A 15 -13.28 -13.04 -13.31
N VAL A 16 -13.23 -11.81 -12.81
CA VAL A 16 -12.22 -10.82 -13.22
C VAL A 16 -10.83 -11.32 -12.94
N ILE A 17 -10.59 -11.89 -11.77
CA ILE A 17 -9.27 -12.37 -11.37
C ILE A 17 -8.82 -13.56 -12.25
N GLU A 18 -9.78 -14.39 -12.69
CA GLU A 18 -9.48 -15.55 -13.53
C GLU A 18 -9.25 -15.18 -15.01
N ASN A 19 -9.93 -14.15 -15.48
CA ASN A 19 -9.93 -13.74 -16.88
C ASN A 19 -8.82 -12.75 -17.26
N TYR A 20 -8.11 -12.18 -16.30
CA TYR A 20 -7.07 -11.20 -16.55
C TYR A 20 -5.68 -11.67 -16.10
N ASN A 21 -4.71 -11.50 -16.97
CA ASN A 21 -3.31 -11.61 -16.60
C ASN A 21 -2.82 -10.28 -16.02
N VAL A 22 -2.05 -10.37 -14.96
CA VAL A 22 -1.46 -9.20 -14.31
C VAL A 22 0.03 -9.13 -14.60
N HIS A 23 0.47 -8.00 -15.12
CA HIS A 23 1.88 -7.69 -15.28
C HIS A 23 2.28 -6.57 -14.32
N ILE A 24 3.31 -6.83 -13.52
CA ILE A 24 3.88 -5.83 -12.61
C ILE A 24 5.24 -5.40 -13.15
N HIS A 25 5.39 -4.12 -13.45
CA HIS A 25 6.66 -3.54 -13.85
C HIS A 25 7.22 -2.68 -12.71
N VAL A 26 8.44 -2.99 -12.30
CA VAL A 26 9.19 -2.18 -11.34
C VAL A 26 10.31 -1.48 -12.12
N PRO A 27 10.20 -0.16 -12.37
CA PRO A 27 11.22 0.56 -13.10
C PRO A 27 12.56 0.53 -12.35
N GLU A 28 13.65 0.71 -13.08
CA GLU A 28 15.01 0.67 -12.56
C GLU A 28 15.41 -0.72 -12.00
N GLY A 29 15.02 -1.77 -12.68
CA GLY A 29 15.32 -3.15 -12.28
C GLY A 29 16.82 -3.50 -12.16
N ALA A 30 17.69 -2.66 -12.72
CA ALA A 30 19.14 -2.81 -12.55
C ALA A 30 19.65 -2.35 -11.18
N THR A 31 18.85 -1.59 -10.44
CA THR A 31 19.17 -1.21 -9.06
C THR A 31 18.70 -2.32 -8.13
N PRO A 32 19.59 -2.98 -7.38
CA PRO A 32 19.18 -3.98 -6.43
C PRO A 32 18.19 -3.40 -5.41
N LYS A 33 17.00 -3.99 -5.34
CA LYS A 33 15.97 -3.65 -4.36
C LYS A 33 15.64 -4.92 -3.60
N ASP A 34 16.19 -5.02 -2.41
CA ASP A 34 15.99 -6.17 -1.56
C ASP A 34 14.85 -5.94 -0.58
N GLY A 35 14.14 -7.01 -0.30
CA GLY A 35 13.20 -7.08 0.79
C GLY A 35 11.75 -6.88 0.42
N PRO A 36 10.87 -7.38 1.29
CA PRO A 36 9.44 -7.48 1.08
C PRO A 36 8.65 -6.21 1.45
N SER A 37 9.33 -5.11 1.72
CA SER A 37 8.72 -3.89 2.30
C SER A 37 7.73 -3.16 1.38
N ALA A 38 7.70 -3.51 0.10
CA ALA A 38 6.74 -3.01 -0.87
C ALA A 38 5.45 -3.87 -0.96
N GLY A 39 5.33 -4.91 -0.16
CA GLY A 39 4.22 -5.86 -0.24
C GLY A 39 2.85 -5.21 -0.17
N ILE A 40 2.63 -4.34 0.81
CA ILE A 40 1.34 -3.63 0.94
C ILE A 40 1.08 -2.67 -0.22
N THR A 41 2.12 -2.05 -0.78
CA THR A 41 2.00 -1.16 -1.93
C THR A 41 1.60 -1.94 -3.18
N MET A 42 2.24 -3.05 -3.44
CA MET A 42 1.94 -3.91 -4.59
C MET A 42 0.50 -4.44 -4.52
N LEU A 43 0.08 -4.90 -3.35
CA LEU A 43 -1.28 -5.40 -3.17
C LEU A 43 -2.32 -4.28 -3.31
N THR A 44 -2.07 -3.11 -2.75
CA THR A 44 -2.93 -1.93 -2.92
C THR A 44 -3.08 -1.55 -4.39
N SER A 45 -1.98 -1.58 -5.15
CA SER A 45 -2.00 -1.31 -6.59
C SER A 45 -2.86 -2.32 -7.34
N LEU A 46 -2.77 -3.60 -7.01
CA LEU A 46 -3.60 -4.65 -7.61
C LEU A 46 -5.08 -4.46 -7.30
N VAL A 47 -5.43 -4.18 -6.05
CA VAL A 47 -6.82 -3.90 -5.66
C VAL A 47 -7.34 -2.65 -6.36
N SER A 48 -6.52 -1.61 -6.47
CA SER A 48 -6.87 -0.40 -7.23
C SER A 48 -7.18 -0.71 -8.71
N VAL A 49 -6.36 -1.54 -9.35
CA VAL A 49 -6.58 -1.95 -10.75
C VAL A 49 -7.89 -2.72 -10.90
N PHE A 50 -8.14 -3.73 -10.08
CA PHE A 50 -9.34 -4.56 -10.18
C PHE A 50 -10.62 -3.83 -9.80
N THR A 51 -10.56 -2.91 -8.84
CA THR A 51 -11.71 -2.09 -8.43
C THR A 51 -11.86 -0.83 -9.28
N GLN A 52 -10.83 -0.45 -10.03
CA GLN A 52 -10.73 0.80 -10.76
C GLN A 52 -10.95 2.04 -9.88
N ARG A 53 -10.68 1.91 -8.59
CA ARG A 53 -10.73 3.00 -7.61
C ARG A 53 -9.39 3.69 -7.50
N LYS A 54 -9.40 5.01 -7.40
CA LYS A 54 -8.19 5.82 -7.28
C LYS A 54 -7.53 5.63 -5.91
N VAL A 55 -6.21 5.57 -5.92
CA VAL A 55 -5.40 5.67 -4.70
C VAL A 55 -5.32 7.14 -4.26
N LYS A 56 -5.35 7.36 -2.97
CA LYS A 56 -5.23 8.68 -2.34
C LYS A 56 -3.91 9.36 -2.69
N ASN A 57 -3.96 10.67 -2.96
CA ASN A 57 -2.77 11.46 -3.25
C ASN A 57 -1.94 11.74 -1.99
N LYS A 58 -0.65 12.01 -2.16
CA LYS A 58 0.28 12.37 -1.08
C LYS A 58 0.38 11.31 0.01
N LEU A 59 0.16 10.06 -0.37
CA LEU A 59 0.22 8.89 0.48
C LEU A 59 1.45 8.05 0.15
N ALA A 60 2.18 7.64 1.17
CA ALA A 60 3.21 6.60 1.07
C ALA A 60 2.86 5.45 2.00
N MET A 61 3.41 4.29 1.73
CA MET A 61 3.23 3.13 2.58
C MET A 61 4.44 2.21 2.54
N THR A 62 4.65 1.49 3.62
CA THR A 62 5.69 0.46 3.71
C THR A 62 5.23 -0.64 4.65
N GLY A 63 5.45 -1.88 4.27
CA GLY A 63 5.07 -3.04 5.07
C GLY A 63 5.19 -4.31 4.27
N GLU A 64 5.63 -5.37 4.94
CA GLU A 64 5.56 -6.72 4.43
C GLU A 64 4.15 -7.27 4.63
N ILE A 65 3.72 -8.17 3.77
CA ILE A 65 2.40 -8.80 3.86
C ILE A 65 2.54 -10.31 3.86
N THR A 66 1.78 -10.97 4.73
CA THR A 66 1.61 -12.43 4.69
C THR A 66 0.53 -12.82 3.69
N LEU A 67 0.47 -14.09 3.32
CA LEU A 67 -0.58 -14.62 2.43
C LEU A 67 -1.99 -14.44 2.99
N ARG A 68 -2.13 -14.31 4.31
CA ARG A 68 -3.41 -14.09 4.98
C ARG A 68 -3.75 -12.61 5.17
N GLY A 69 -2.89 -11.71 4.71
CA GLY A 69 -3.12 -10.28 4.77
C GLY A 69 -2.63 -9.59 6.04
N LYS A 70 -1.89 -10.28 6.91
CA LYS A 70 -1.25 -9.62 8.05
C LYS A 70 -0.12 -8.72 7.57
N VAL A 71 -0.07 -7.49 8.08
CA VAL A 71 1.01 -6.55 7.83
C VAL A 71 2.12 -6.76 8.85
N LEU A 72 3.35 -6.90 8.37
CA LEU A 72 4.52 -7.12 9.21
C LEU A 72 5.44 -5.90 9.20
N PRO A 73 6.20 -5.67 10.29
CA PRO A 73 7.12 -4.56 10.41
C PRO A 73 8.29 -4.69 9.44
N VAL A 74 8.89 -3.54 9.10
CA VAL A 74 10.01 -3.43 8.17
C VAL A 74 11.13 -2.59 8.77
N GLY A 75 12.33 -2.69 8.21
CA GLY A 75 13.47 -1.87 8.60
C GLY A 75 13.55 -0.56 7.82
N GLY A 76 14.54 0.27 8.19
CA GLY A 76 14.84 1.52 7.47
C GLY A 76 13.76 2.60 7.59
N ILE A 77 13.02 2.62 8.68
CA ILE A 77 11.89 3.55 8.85
C ILE A 77 12.35 5.01 8.80
N LYS A 78 13.41 5.37 9.51
CA LYS A 78 13.91 6.75 9.54
C LYS A 78 14.21 7.29 8.14
N GLU A 79 14.95 6.52 7.36
CA GLU A 79 15.32 6.90 5.98
C GLU A 79 14.10 7.03 5.08
N LYS A 80 13.13 6.13 5.23
CA LYS A 80 11.87 6.15 4.49
C LYS A 80 11.03 7.38 4.83
N ILE A 81 10.94 7.74 6.11
CA ILE A 81 10.20 8.94 6.56
C ILE A 81 10.85 10.20 6.02
N LEU A 82 12.19 10.32 6.09
CA LEU A 82 12.91 11.46 5.55
C LEU A 82 12.72 11.57 4.03
N ALA A 83 12.74 10.45 3.31
CA ALA A 83 12.48 10.41 1.87
C ALA A 83 11.04 10.85 1.54
N ALA A 84 10.06 10.36 2.29
CA ALA A 84 8.65 10.73 2.13
C ALA A 84 8.44 12.23 2.35
N LYS A 85 9.08 12.80 3.37
CA LYS A 85 9.01 14.23 3.64
C LYS A 85 9.61 15.06 2.51
N ARG A 86 10.76 14.65 1.96
CA ARG A 86 11.36 15.31 0.79
C ARG A 86 10.47 15.25 -0.44
N ALA A 87 9.71 14.16 -0.59
CA ALA A 87 8.75 13.97 -1.68
C ALA A 87 7.41 14.67 -1.45
N ASN A 88 7.30 15.48 -0.39
CA ASN A 88 6.07 16.20 -0.03
C ASN A 88 4.87 15.27 0.22
N ILE A 89 5.13 14.08 0.74
CA ILE A 89 4.11 13.15 1.24
C ILE A 89 3.48 13.72 2.51
N LYS A 90 2.20 13.46 2.71
CA LYS A 90 1.43 13.96 3.87
C LYS A 90 0.96 12.86 4.82
N GLU A 91 0.73 11.67 4.29
CA GLU A 91 0.24 10.53 5.06
C GLU A 91 1.10 9.29 4.79
N ILE A 92 1.36 8.54 5.84
CA ILE A 92 2.17 7.33 5.75
C ILE A 92 1.44 6.19 6.45
N ILE A 93 1.26 5.08 5.74
CA ILE A 93 0.73 3.84 6.28
C ILE A 93 1.89 2.90 6.55
N LEU A 94 1.95 2.37 7.76
CA LEU A 94 2.98 1.42 8.17
C LEU A 94 2.45 0.45 9.24
N CYS A 95 3.20 -0.64 9.46
CA CYS A 95 2.84 -1.61 10.49
C CYS A 95 2.80 -0.96 11.88
N ASP A 96 1.83 -1.34 12.69
CA ASP A 96 1.70 -0.90 14.08
C ASP A 96 2.96 -1.20 14.91
N GLU A 97 3.62 -2.31 14.66
CA GLU A 97 4.89 -2.65 15.31
C GLU A 97 6.05 -1.72 14.96
N ASN A 98 5.93 -0.89 13.91
CA ASN A 98 6.89 0.15 13.58
C ASN A 98 6.64 1.49 14.28
N GLU A 99 5.60 1.63 15.09
CA GLU A 99 5.37 2.84 15.89
C GLU A 99 6.58 3.20 16.76
N LYS A 100 7.22 2.20 17.34
CA LYS A 100 8.45 2.37 18.13
C LYS A 100 9.56 3.10 17.38
N ASP A 101 9.71 2.82 16.08
CA ASP A 101 10.72 3.46 15.24
C ASP A 101 10.38 4.93 14.98
N ILE A 102 9.11 5.27 14.84
CA ILE A 102 8.64 6.65 14.71
C ILE A 102 8.91 7.46 15.98
N LEU A 103 8.69 6.86 17.15
CA LEU A 103 8.92 7.52 18.44
C LEU A 103 10.40 7.88 18.68
N GLU A 104 11.32 7.22 17.99
CA GLU A 104 12.76 7.52 18.05
C GLU A 104 13.19 8.67 17.13
N ILE A 105 12.30 9.15 16.25
CA ILE A 105 12.58 10.23 15.30
C ILE A 105 12.26 11.58 15.96
N LYS A 106 13.12 12.58 15.76
CA LYS A 106 12.87 13.94 16.26
C LYS A 106 11.54 14.48 15.69
N GLU A 107 10.72 15.07 16.54
CA GLU A 107 9.43 15.67 16.14
C GLU A 107 9.54 16.65 14.99
N SER A 108 10.65 17.41 14.90
CA SER A 108 10.88 18.35 13.81
C SER A 108 10.85 17.69 12.42
N TYR A 109 11.25 16.40 12.32
CA TYR A 109 11.19 15.63 11.08
C TYR A 109 9.80 15.05 10.82
N LEU A 110 8.97 14.89 11.84
CA LEU A 110 7.63 14.31 11.75
C LEU A 110 6.55 15.35 11.44
N LYS A 111 6.87 16.63 11.61
CA LYS A 111 5.93 17.73 11.41
C LYS A 111 5.33 17.73 10.01
N GLY A 112 4.01 17.81 9.94
CA GLY A 112 3.27 17.80 8.67
C GLY A 112 2.98 16.40 8.12
N LEU A 113 3.39 15.34 8.82
CA LEU A 113 3.11 13.95 8.48
C LEU A 113 2.04 13.37 9.41
N THR A 114 1.11 12.63 8.83
CA THR A 114 0.14 11.83 9.57
C THR A 114 0.49 10.36 9.39
N PHE A 115 0.59 9.62 10.50
CA PHE A 115 0.90 8.20 10.50
C PHE A 115 -0.34 7.37 10.76
N HIS A 116 -0.52 6.34 9.94
CA HIS A 116 -1.57 5.34 10.09
C HIS A 116 -0.92 3.99 10.40
N TYR A 117 -1.11 3.51 11.60
CA TYR A 117 -0.56 2.24 12.07
C TYR A 117 -1.59 1.14 11.80
N VAL A 118 -1.19 0.12 11.09
CA VAL A 118 -2.07 -0.97 10.65
C VAL A 118 -1.51 -2.34 11.02
N SER A 119 -2.39 -3.31 11.17
CA SER A 119 -2.03 -4.72 11.41
C SER A 119 -2.53 -5.66 10.31
N ASP A 120 -3.49 -5.21 9.51
CA ASP A 120 -4.11 -6.02 8.45
C ASP A 120 -4.25 -5.23 7.14
N MET A 121 -4.20 -5.96 6.03
CA MET A 121 -4.31 -5.38 4.70
C MET A 121 -5.67 -4.73 4.43
N SER A 122 -6.73 -5.19 5.06
CA SER A 122 -8.06 -4.55 4.96
C SER A 122 -8.03 -3.09 5.42
N GLU A 123 -7.29 -2.81 6.50
CA GLU A 123 -7.09 -1.44 7.00
C GLU A 123 -6.32 -0.58 5.99
N VAL A 124 -5.29 -1.15 5.35
CA VAL A 124 -4.51 -0.46 4.31
C VAL A 124 -5.39 -0.06 3.14
N ILE A 125 -6.20 -0.97 2.63
CA ILE A 125 -7.10 -0.72 1.50
C ILE A 125 -8.13 0.36 1.86
N GLU A 126 -8.71 0.31 3.04
CA GLU A 126 -9.68 1.31 3.50
C GLU A 126 -9.06 2.73 3.57
N LEU A 127 -7.82 2.82 4.05
CA LEU A 127 -7.10 4.09 4.15
C LEU A 127 -6.59 4.60 2.80
N ALA A 128 -6.14 3.72 1.92
CA ALA A 128 -5.42 4.07 0.69
C ALA A 128 -6.33 4.32 -0.51
N LEU A 129 -7.41 3.56 -0.65
CA LEU A 129 -8.32 3.69 -1.78
C LEU A 129 -9.45 4.69 -1.51
N THR A 130 -9.67 5.57 -2.46
CA THR A 130 -10.83 6.46 -2.46
C THR A 130 -12.05 5.70 -3.00
N LYS A 131 -13.25 6.25 -2.82
CA LYS A 131 -14.47 5.73 -3.44
C LYS A 131 -14.60 6.16 -4.91
N GLN A 132 -13.75 7.05 -5.37
CA GLN A 132 -13.79 7.59 -6.72
C GLN A 132 -13.20 6.61 -7.73
N LYS A 133 -13.97 6.26 -8.76
CA LYS A 133 -13.49 5.49 -9.91
C LYS A 133 -12.58 6.32 -10.81
N VAL A 134 -11.70 5.65 -11.54
CA VAL A 134 -10.93 6.29 -12.61
C VAL A 134 -11.85 6.76 -13.74
N LYS A 135 -11.44 7.78 -14.50
CA LYS A 135 -12.27 8.38 -15.57
C LYS A 135 -12.72 7.36 -16.64
N ASN A 136 -11.87 6.40 -16.94
CA ASN A 136 -12.10 5.39 -17.97
C ASN A 136 -12.51 4.04 -17.38
N ALA A 137 -13.16 4.02 -16.22
CA ALA A 137 -13.62 2.79 -15.60
C ALA A 137 -14.53 2.00 -16.55
N LYS A 138 -14.24 0.70 -16.68
CA LYS A 138 -14.95 -0.21 -17.57
C LYS A 138 -15.55 -1.36 -16.77
N LYS A 139 -16.62 -1.96 -17.29
CA LYS A 139 -17.05 -3.26 -16.80
C LYS A 139 -15.99 -4.29 -17.20
N LEU A 140 -15.43 -5.00 -16.24
CA LEU A 140 -14.33 -5.94 -16.46
C LEU A 140 -14.80 -7.37 -16.79
N VAL A 141 -16.09 -7.64 -16.59
CA VAL A 141 -16.72 -8.93 -16.90
C VAL A 141 -17.98 -8.69 -17.72
#